data_c2c701e734fc6e396f8ec9f523b0ba51
#
_entry.id   c2c701e734fc6e396f8ec9f523b0ba51
#
_cell.length_a   1.000
_cell.length_b   1.000
_cell.length_c   1.000
_cell.angle_alpha   90.00
_cell.angle_beta   90.00
_cell.angle_gamma   90.00
#
_symmetry.space_group_name_H-M   'P 1'
#
loop_
_entity.id
_entity.type
_entity.pdbx_description
1 polymer ?
#
loop_
_entity_poly.entity_id
_entity_poly.type
_entity_poly.pdbx_seq_one_letter_code
_entity_poly.pdbx_strand_id
1 'polypeptide(L)'
;MFADMRAAYQTLPDDMRKRLAGLVGLHGRSSGPAGERLYGDDKGATEKKYDELPRPAVINHPVTGRPILFVNPMHTHGFEGMEREKAWELIEDLAAHATQECFTYYHSWRVGDLLMWDERATMHRGAGDYHPEERRVMLRTIVYPN
;
A
#
# COMPACT_ATOMS: atom_id res chain seq x y z
N MET A 1 9.46 -7.18 3.06
CA MET A 1 9.71 -6.38 1.85
C MET A 1 9.03 -5.04 2.01
N PHE A 2 9.68 -3.96 1.62
CA PHE A 2 9.21 -2.58 1.75
C PHE A 2 9.44 -1.86 0.42
N ALA A 3 8.51 -0.98 0.03
CA ALA A 3 8.62 -0.16 -1.17
C ALA A 3 8.57 1.34 -0.81
N ASP A 4 9.50 2.14 -1.35
CA ASP A 4 9.53 3.60 -1.16
C ASP A 4 8.52 4.27 -2.09
N MET A 5 7.38 4.64 -1.55
CA MET A 5 6.28 5.25 -2.30
C MET A 5 6.56 6.71 -2.73
N ARG A 6 7.58 7.36 -2.14
CA ARG A 6 8.06 8.69 -2.57
C ARG A 6 8.90 8.57 -3.82
N ALA A 7 9.89 7.66 -3.81
CA ALA A 7 10.74 7.40 -4.96
C ALA A 7 9.89 6.91 -6.14
N ALA A 8 8.95 6.00 -5.90
CA ALA A 8 8.00 5.54 -6.89
C ALA A 8 7.20 6.70 -7.51
N TYR A 9 6.65 7.62 -6.70
CA TYR A 9 5.95 8.78 -7.23
C TYR A 9 6.83 9.70 -8.07
N GLN A 10 8.06 9.97 -7.61
CA GLN A 10 8.98 10.90 -8.27
C GLN A 10 9.39 10.43 -9.67
N THR A 11 9.41 9.13 -9.89
CA THR A 11 9.82 8.51 -11.17
C THR A 11 8.67 8.20 -12.12
N LEU A 12 7.42 8.44 -11.68
CA LEU A 12 6.27 8.33 -12.58
C LEU A 12 6.41 9.32 -13.75
N PRO A 13 5.96 8.94 -14.97
CA PRO A 13 5.84 9.86 -16.09
C PRO A 13 4.99 11.09 -15.76
N ASP A 14 5.27 12.21 -16.39
CA ASP A 14 4.59 13.49 -16.13
C ASP A 14 3.09 13.42 -16.37
N ASP A 15 2.65 12.71 -17.39
CA ASP A 15 1.24 12.48 -17.71
C ASP A 15 0.55 11.67 -16.61
N MET A 16 1.22 10.65 -16.07
CA MET A 16 0.70 9.86 -14.96
C MET A 16 0.60 10.72 -13.68
N ARG A 17 1.63 11.53 -13.37
CA ARG A 17 1.57 12.46 -12.24
C ARG A 17 0.43 13.46 -12.37
N LYS A 18 0.21 13.99 -13.57
CA LYS A 18 -0.94 14.87 -13.87
C LYS A 18 -2.27 14.16 -13.71
N ARG A 19 -2.36 12.90 -14.17
CA ARG A 19 -3.57 12.06 -14.01
C ARG A 19 -3.90 11.81 -12.54
N LEU A 20 -2.89 11.57 -11.71
CA LEU A 20 -3.06 11.33 -10.28
C LEU A 20 -3.36 12.61 -9.47
N ALA A 21 -2.98 13.77 -9.99
CA ALA A 21 -3.27 15.03 -9.35
C ALA A 21 -4.79 15.27 -9.26
N GLY A 22 -5.30 15.35 -8.05
CA GLY A 22 -6.72 15.52 -7.78
C GLY A 22 -7.56 14.24 -7.77
N LEU A 23 -6.99 13.06 -8.07
CA LEU A 23 -7.71 11.81 -7.86
C LEU A 23 -7.86 11.53 -6.36
N VAL A 24 -9.07 11.12 -5.98
CA VAL A 24 -9.39 10.67 -4.62
C VAL A 24 -9.54 9.16 -4.65
N GLY A 25 -8.64 8.47 -3.95
CA GLY A 25 -8.69 7.03 -3.76
C GLY A 25 -9.70 6.65 -2.69
N LEU A 26 -10.45 5.58 -2.95
CA LEU A 26 -11.41 4.99 -2.03
C LEU A 26 -10.75 3.79 -1.35
N HIS A 27 -10.62 3.87 -0.03
CA HIS A 27 -9.90 2.87 0.75
C HIS A 27 -10.82 2.09 1.67
N GLY A 28 -10.58 0.78 1.77
CA GLY A 28 -11.26 -0.12 2.69
C GLY A 28 -10.35 -1.27 3.09
N ARG A 29 -10.72 -2.00 4.15
CA ARG A 29 -9.90 -3.12 4.59
C ARG A 29 -9.97 -4.27 3.58
N SER A 30 -8.82 -4.62 3.00
CA SER A 30 -8.67 -5.73 2.04
C SER A 30 -9.66 -5.68 0.86
N SER A 31 -10.09 -4.48 0.46
CA SER A 31 -11.09 -4.26 -0.57
C SER A 31 -10.51 -3.99 -1.95
N GLY A 32 -9.20 -3.81 -2.07
CA GLY A 32 -8.51 -3.61 -3.34
C GLY A 32 -8.32 -4.91 -4.14
N PRO A 33 -7.79 -4.81 -5.38
CA PRO A 33 -7.64 -5.97 -6.27
C PRO A 33 -6.79 -7.10 -5.67
N ALA A 34 -5.74 -6.80 -4.92
CA ALA A 34 -4.94 -7.81 -4.23
C ALA A 34 -5.70 -8.43 -3.04
N GLY A 35 -6.50 -7.64 -2.32
CA GLY A 35 -7.35 -8.11 -1.23
C GLY A 35 -8.43 -9.09 -1.73
N GLU A 36 -9.05 -8.76 -2.84
CA GLU A 36 -10.04 -9.62 -3.49
C GLU A 36 -9.45 -10.97 -3.93
N ARG A 37 -8.25 -10.96 -4.55
CA ARG A 37 -7.56 -12.20 -4.95
C ARG A 37 -7.15 -13.08 -3.78
N LEU A 38 -6.79 -12.49 -2.63
CA LEU A 38 -6.31 -13.26 -1.48
C LEU A 38 -7.43 -13.78 -0.59
N TYR A 39 -8.52 -13.04 -0.47
CA TYR A 39 -9.57 -13.35 0.49
C TYR A 39 -10.92 -13.67 -0.19
N GLY A 40 -11.14 -13.25 -1.44
CA GLY A 40 -12.36 -13.51 -2.19
C GLY A 40 -13.61 -13.08 -1.42
N ASP A 41 -14.63 -13.93 -1.47
CA ASP A 41 -15.87 -13.77 -0.70
C ASP A 41 -15.69 -14.13 0.79
N ASP A 42 -14.59 -14.82 1.13
CA ASP A 42 -14.28 -15.25 2.49
C ASP A 42 -13.62 -14.09 3.28
N LYS A 43 -14.23 -12.91 3.21
CA LYS A 43 -13.82 -11.73 3.99
C LYS A 43 -14.08 -11.94 5.49
N GLY A 44 -14.08 -13.22 5.90
CA GLY A 44 -14.15 -13.72 7.26
C GLY A 44 -15.13 -12.94 8.13
N ALA A 45 -15.79 -13.58 9.06
CA ALA A 45 -16.81 -13.11 10.00
C ALA A 45 -16.49 -11.81 10.81
N THR A 46 -15.63 -10.97 10.34
CA THR A 46 -15.39 -9.61 10.78
C THR A 46 -15.87 -8.61 9.74
N GLU A 47 -17.13 -8.75 9.33
CA GLU A 47 -17.88 -7.65 8.73
C GLU A 47 -18.12 -6.52 9.74
N LYS A 48 -17.08 -5.96 10.30
CA LYS A 48 -17.13 -4.53 10.57
C LYS A 48 -16.97 -3.89 9.22
N LYS A 49 -18.09 -3.44 8.67
CA LYS A 49 -18.14 -2.53 7.52
C LYS A 49 -17.30 -1.33 7.92
N TYR A 50 -16.01 -1.36 7.56
CA TYR A 50 -15.17 -0.18 7.74
C TYR A 50 -15.70 0.84 6.77
N ASP A 51 -16.05 2.02 7.28
CA ASP A 51 -16.46 3.12 6.45
C ASP A 51 -15.40 3.34 5.37
N GLU A 52 -15.86 3.56 4.17
CA GLU A 52 -15.00 3.92 3.06
C GLU A 52 -14.29 5.23 3.40
N LEU A 53 -12.96 5.22 3.29
CA LEU A 53 -12.13 6.36 3.61
C LEU A 53 -11.58 6.98 2.33
N PRO A 54 -12.16 8.10 1.86
CA PRO A 54 -11.59 8.84 0.74
C PRO A 54 -10.29 9.51 1.15
N ARG A 55 -9.25 9.38 0.33
CA ARG A 55 -7.94 10.02 0.50
C ARG A 55 -7.38 10.40 -0.86
N PRO A 56 -6.67 11.53 -0.98
CA PRO A 56 -5.96 11.86 -2.20
C PRO A 56 -5.02 10.70 -2.61
N ALA A 57 -4.98 10.37 -3.92
CA ALA A 57 -4.07 9.36 -4.45
C ALA A 57 -2.60 9.78 -4.30
N VAL A 58 -2.34 11.07 -4.13
CA VAL A 58 -1.04 11.65 -3.82
C VAL A 58 -1.18 12.51 -2.57
N ILE A 59 -0.43 12.21 -1.54
CA ILE A 59 -0.39 12.98 -0.29
C ILE A 59 0.98 13.62 -0.11
N ASN A 60 1.05 14.69 0.65
CA ASN A 60 2.33 15.28 1.05
C ASN A 60 2.76 14.74 2.42
N HIS A 61 3.99 14.32 2.51
CA HIS A 61 4.57 13.88 3.78
C HIS A 61 4.56 15.02 4.80
N PRO A 62 3.98 14.85 6.00
CA PRO A 62 3.72 15.95 6.92
C PRO A 62 4.98 16.64 7.45
N VAL A 63 6.11 15.94 7.47
CA VAL A 63 7.39 16.51 7.97
C VAL A 63 8.23 17.07 6.83
N THR A 64 8.29 16.37 5.68
CA THR A 64 9.21 16.76 4.59
C THR A 64 8.53 17.52 3.46
N GLY A 65 7.19 17.56 3.43
CA GLY A 65 6.41 18.15 2.34
C GLY A 65 6.50 17.38 1.00
N ARG A 66 7.26 16.31 0.94
CA ARG A 66 7.46 15.57 -0.32
C ARG A 66 6.21 14.78 -0.69
N PRO A 67 5.86 14.74 -1.98
CA PRO A 67 4.71 13.95 -2.44
C PRO A 67 4.98 12.45 -2.34
N ILE A 68 3.93 11.72 -2.00
CA ILE A 68 3.92 10.26 -1.80
C ILE A 68 2.77 9.69 -2.61
N LEU A 69 3.00 8.60 -3.33
CA LEU A 69 1.94 7.81 -3.95
C LEU A 69 1.17 7.06 -2.84
N PHE A 70 -0.09 7.46 -2.63
CA PHE A 70 -0.92 6.89 -1.58
C PHE A 70 -1.97 5.93 -2.17
N VAL A 71 -1.48 4.89 -2.83
CA VAL A 71 -2.27 3.83 -3.45
C VAL A 71 -1.71 2.48 -3.01
N ASN A 72 -2.60 1.60 -2.55
CA ASN A 72 -2.23 0.28 -2.06
C ASN A 72 -3.18 -0.78 -2.65
N PRO A 73 -2.69 -1.77 -3.42
CA PRO A 73 -3.54 -2.75 -4.08
C PRO A 73 -4.31 -3.66 -3.11
N MET A 74 -3.93 -3.70 -1.84
CA MET A 74 -4.67 -4.41 -0.80
C MET A 74 -5.89 -3.63 -0.30
N HIS A 75 -5.77 -2.31 -0.20
CA HIS A 75 -6.73 -1.47 0.52
C HIS A 75 -7.42 -0.43 -0.34
N THR A 76 -6.83 0.00 -1.45
CA THR A 76 -7.45 0.91 -2.42
C THR A 76 -8.32 0.09 -3.37
N HIS A 77 -9.63 0.33 -3.38
CA HIS A 77 -10.55 -0.42 -4.20
C HIS A 77 -11.13 0.36 -5.38
N GLY A 78 -10.86 1.66 -5.44
CA GLY A 78 -11.39 2.51 -6.50
C GLY A 78 -10.86 3.94 -6.39
N PHE A 79 -11.33 4.76 -7.33
CA PHE A 79 -11.17 6.21 -7.32
C PHE A 79 -12.54 6.85 -7.54
N GLU A 80 -12.79 7.99 -6.91
CA GLU A 80 -14.06 8.73 -7.08
C GLU A 80 -14.33 9.00 -8.56
N GLY A 81 -15.55 8.67 -8.99
CA GLY A 81 -16.00 8.89 -10.36
C GLY A 81 -15.37 7.98 -11.42
N MET A 82 -14.59 6.97 -11.04
CA MET A 82 -13.96 6.02 -11.96
C MET A 82 -14.65 4.66 -11.90
N GLU A 83 -14.85 4.04 -13.06
CA GLU A 83 -15.35 2.66 -13.13
C GLU A 83 -14.37 1.69 -12.50
N ARG A 84 -14.88 0.65 -11.85
CA ARG A 84 -14.12 -0.31 -11.06
C ARG A 84 -12.97 -0.96 -11.85
N GLU A 85 -13.26 -1.41 -13.05
CA GLU A 85 -12.28 -2.10 -13.90
C GLU A 85 -11.10 -1.18 -14.24
N LYS A 86 -11.37 0.05 -14.64
CA LYS A 86 -10.35 1.06 -14.93
C LYS A 86 -9.57 1.50 -13.69
N ALA A 87 -10.24 1.56 -12.55
CA ALA A 87 -9.59 1.86 -11.28
C ALA A 87 -8.64 0.73 -10.87
N TRP A 88 -9.05 -0.51 -11.04
CA TRP A 88 -8.22 -1.67 -10.71
C TRP A 88 -7.00 -1.80 -11.62
N GLU A 89 -7.15 -1.60 -12.94
CA GLU A 89 -6.02 -1.52 -13.85
C GLU A 89 -5.00 -0.46 -13.40
N LEU A 90 -5.48 0.75 -13.08
CA LEU A 90 -4.61 1.83 -12.61
C LEU A 90 -3.92 1.48 -11.28
N ILE A 91 -4.65 0.89 -10.32
CA ILE A 91 -4.07 0.47 -9.03
C ILE A 91 -2.98 -0.57 -9.24
N GLU A 92 -3.19 -1.53 -10.13
CA GLU A 92 -2.21 -2.58 -10.42
C GLU A 92 -0.99 -2.04 -11.16
N ASP A 93 -1.17 -1.16 -12.12
CA ASP A 93 -0.07 -0.49 -12.83
C ASP A 93 0.81 0.31 -11.86
N LEU A 94 0.18 1.09 -10.96
CA LEU A 94 0.89 1.86 -9.94
C LEU A 94 1.60 0.96 -8.93
N ALA A 95 0.99 -0.16 -8.54
CA ALA A 95 1.60 -1.13 -7.65
C ALA A 95 2.78 -1.84 -8.33
N ALA A 96 2.65 -2.23 -9.59
CA ALA A 96 3.72 -2.84 -10.37
C ALA A 96 4.91 -1.88 -10.53
N HIS A 97 4.64 -0.59 -10.79
CA HIS A 97 5.67 0.44 -10.82
C HIS A 97 6.37 0.59 -9.46
N ALA A 98 5.60 0.74 -8.37
CA ALA A 98 6.14 0.99 -7.04
C ALA A 98 6.88 -0.23 -6.44
N THR A 99 6.66 -1.42 -6.96
CA THR A 99 7.32 -2.65 -6.47
C THR A 99 8.48 -3.11 -7.34
N GLN A 100 8.97 -2.28 -8.27
CA GLN A 100 10.22 -2.54 -8.98
C GLN A 100 11.40 -2.61 -8.01
N GLU A 101 12.40 -3.38 -8.37
CA GLU A 101 13.56 -3.64 -7.52
C GLU A 101 14.26 -2.36 -7.03
N CYS A 102 14.33 -1.33 -7.90
CA CYS A 102 14.97 -0.05 -7.58
C CYS A 102 14.25 0.74 -6.46
N PHE A 103 13.00 0.42 -6.14
CA PHE A 103 12.24 1.07 -5.07
C PHE A 103 12.03 0.18 -3.85
N THR A 104 12.48 -1.08 -3.90
CA THR A 104 12.18 -2.06 -2.86
C THR A 104 13.39 -2.41 -2.02
N TYR A 105 13.13 -2.64 -0.75
CA TYR A 105 14.08 -3.18 0.21
C TYR A 105 13.55 -4.49 0.77
N TYR A 106 14.35 -5.53 0.69
CA TYR A 106 14.08 -6.84 1.29
C TYR A 106 14.89 -7.00 2.57
N HIS A 107 14.22 -7.26 3.69
CA HIS A 107 14.87 -7.49 4.97
C HIS A 107 14.89 -8.98 5.31
N SER A 108 16.07 -9.55 5.43
CA SER A 108 16.27 -10.90 5.96
C SER A 108 16.37 -10.85 7.48
N TRP A 109 15.33 -11.32 8.15
CA TRP A 109 15.19 -11.22 9.59
C TRP A 109 16.17 -12.13 10.36
N ARG A 110 16.74 -11.59 11.43
CA ARG A 110 17.50 -12.32 12.44
C ARG A 110 16.89 -12.09 13.81
N VAL A 111 17.11 -13.03 14.74
CA VAL A 111 16.68 -12.85 16.14
C VAL A 111 17.37 -11.63 16.72
N GLY A 112 16.61 -10.73 17.33
CA GLY A 112 17.09 -9.47 17.89
C GLY A 112 17.04 -8.27 16.94
N ASP A 113 16.68 -8.46 15.67
CA ASP A 113 16.50 -7.33 14.76
C ASP A 113 15.37 -6.42 15.20
N LEU A 114 15.62 -5.11 15.14
CA LEU A 114 14.65 -4.05 15.24
C LEU A 114 14.57 -3.31 13.90
N LEU A 115 13.38 -3.28 13.31
CA LEU A 115 13.15 -2.58 12.06
C LEU A 115 12.10 -1.48 12.28
N MET A 116 12.43 -0.28 11.82
CA MET A 116 11.55 0.89 11.90
C MET A 116 11.33 1.44 10.49
N TRP A 117 10.08 1.77 10.17
CA TRP A 117 9.74 2.40 8.89
C TRP A 117 8.66 3.45 9.06
N ASP A 118 8.59 4.38 8.12
CA ASP A 118 7.50 5.35 8.04
C ASP A 118 6.32 4.72 7.29
N GLU A 119 5.25 4.46 8.01
CA GLU A 119 4.04 3.83 7.48
C GLU A 119 3.35 4.67 6.39
N ARG A 120 3.57 5.99 6.38
CA ARG A 120 2.98 6.89 5.39
C ARG A 120 3.70 6.87 4.05
N ALA A 121 5.02 6.65 4.10
CA ALA A 121 5.91 6.73 2.94
C ALA A 121 6.28 5.36 2.37
N THR A 122 5.86 4.28 3.01
CA THR A 122 6.20 2.91 2.62
C THR A 122 4.98 2.04 2.45
N MET A 123 4.99 1.23 1.39
CA MET A 123 4.12 0.07 1.27
C MET A 123 4.92 -1.17 1.66
N HIS A 124 4.32 -2.09 2.42
CA HIS A 124 5.05 -3.27 2.87
C HIS A 124 4.19 -4.54 2.81
N ARG A 125 4.88 -5.67 2.73
CA ARG A 125 4.25 -7.00 2.83
C ARG A 125 5.18 -8.01 3.49
N GLY A 126 4.60 -9.07 4.06
CA GLY A 126 5.33 -10.30 4.35
C GLY A 126 5.77 -10.96 3.05
N ALA A 127 6.99 -11.49 2.99
CA ALA A 127 7.48 -12.16 1.79
C ALA A 127 6.89 -13.56 1.61
N GLY A 128 6.46 -14.19 2.71
CA GLY A 128 5.88 -15.54 2.67
C GLY A 128 6.94 -16.63 2.39
N ASP A 129 8.19 -16.34 2.66
CA ASP A 129 9.37 -17.15 2.34
C ASP A 129 9.81 -18.09 3.48
N TYR A 130 8.92 -18.39 4.41
CA TYR A 130 9.15 -19.31 5.53
C TYR A 130 8.22 -20.53 5.42
N HIS A 131 8.72 -21.66 5.92
CA HIS A 131 7.93 -22.88 5.93
C HIS A 131 6.74 -22.76 6.91
N PRO A 132 5.54 -23.28 6.59
CA PRO A 132 4.37 -23.19 7.46
C PRO A 132 4.56 -23.72 8.88
N GLU A 133 5.45 -24.70 9.05
CA GLU A 133 5.78 -25.30 10.36
C GLU A 133 6.84 -24.49 11.14
N GLU A 134 7.48 -23.50 10.53
CA GLU A 134 8.45 -22.66 11.22
C GLU A 134 7.75 -21.68 12.14
N ARG A 135 8.17 -21.68 13.40
CA ARG A 135 7.66 -20.72 14.38
C ARG A 135 8.26 -19.35 14.13
N ARG A 136 7.46 -18.44 13.63
CA ARG A 136 7.83 -17.02 13.44
C ARG A 136 7.05 -16.17 14.43
N VAL A 137 7.75 -15.56 15.39
CA VAL A 137 7.17 -14.63 16.35
C VAL A 137 7.74 -13.25 16.12
N MET A 138 6.86 -12.28 15.87
CA MET A 138 7.23 -10.88 15.68
C MET A 138 6.36 -9.99 16.55
N LEU A 139 6.97 -9.01 17.18
CA LEU A 139 6.26 -7.95 17.89
C LEU A 139 6.20 -6.72 16.99
N ARG A 140 5.04 -6.09 16.95
CA ARG A 140 4.84 -4.83 16.21
C ARG A 140 4.15 -3.80 17.11
N THR A 141 4.64 -2.59 17.04
CA THR A 141 3.96 -1.42 17.60
C THR A 141 3.86 -0.32 16.56
N ILE A 142 2.86 0.55 16.70
CA ILE A 142 2.69 1.73 15.85
C ILE A 142 2.76 2.95 16.76
N VAL A 143 3.60 3.90 16.36
CA VAL A 143 3.69 5.20 17.00
C VAL A 143 2.83 6.18 16.22
N TYR A 144 1.81 6.72 16.86
CA TYR A 144 0.97 7.75 16.27
C TYR A 144 1.55 9.14 16.58
N PRO A 145 1.46 10.08 15.64
CA PRO A 145 1.82 11.47 15.94
C PRO A 145 0.80 12.04 16.94
N ASN A 146 1.28 12.88 17.82
CA ASN A 146 0.44 13.67 18.73
C ASN A 146 -0.33 14.75 17.95
#